data_ba7838675c5ae8d566216da9f69fea69
#
_entry.id   ba7838675c5ae8d566216da9f69fea69
#
_cell.length_a   1.000
_cell.length_b   1.000
_cell.length_c   1.000
_cell.angle_alpha   90.00
_cell.angle_beta   90.00
_cell.angle_gamma   90.00
#
_symmetry.space_group_name_H-M   'P 1'
#
loop_
_entity.id
_entity.type
_entity.pdbx_description
1 polymer ?
#
loop_
_entity_poly.entity_id
_entity_poly.type
_entity_poly.pdbx_seq_one_letter_code
_entity_poly.pdbx_strand_id
1 'polypeptide(L)'
;MQMTGAEVMVKCLAEQGVTTVFGYPGGAILPFYDALREAADIRHILTAHEQGAAHAADGYARAGGQVGVCIATSGPGATNLVTGLANAFLDSIPVVAITGQVPVAMIGRDAFQEVDITGITMPITKHNFLVKRPEHLAQTIRLAFQLAKTGRPGPVLVDVPRDVQTAWLDYEPGELEPLAKELPEEKQIAAAVAAINASQRPVMLVGGGVINADAEYDAMHLCEKLRIPVVSTLMGLGAISAYRSLFLGMTGLHGHERANNAVKEADLILAVGSRFNDRVTGERSSYSCLLYTSP
;
A
#
# COMPACT_ATOMS: atom_id res chain seq x y z
N MET A 1 -19.63 -13.50 21.03
CA MET A 1 -19.44 -12.55 22.17
C MET A 1 -20.15 -11.27 21.79
N GLN A 2 -21.03 -10.74 22.67
CA GLN A 2 -21.73 -9.47 22.40
C GLN A 2 -20.81 -8.29 22.69
N MET A 3 -20.60 -7.44 21.66
CA MET A 3 -19.74 -6.27 21.74
C MET A 3 -20.33 -5.12 20.91
N THR A 4 -19.97 -3.90 21.22
CA THR A 4 -20.28 -2.75 20.33
C THR A 4 -19.45 -2.79 19.07
N GLY A 5 -19.94 -2.17 17.98
CA GLY A 5 -19.16 -2.06 16.75
C GLY A 5 -17.79 -1.41 16.96
N ALA A 6 -17.70 -0.43 17.85
CA ALA A 6 -16.43 0.20 18.22
C ALA A 6 -15.43 -0.78 18.84
N GLU A 7 -15.88 -1.62 19.78
CA GLU A 7 -15.05 -2.68 20.37
C GLU A 7 -14.65 -3.73 19.32
N VAL A 8 -15.57 -4.09 18.41
CA VAL A 8 -15.27 -4.98 17.29
C VAL A 8 -14.18 -4.39 16.38
N MET A 9 -14.23 -3.09 16.06
CA MET A 9 -13.17 -2.43 15.30
C MET A 9 -11.81 -2.59 15.97
N VAL A 10 -11.71 -2.32 17.26
CA VAL A 10 -10.46 -2.46 18.04
C VAL A 10 -9.98 -3.91 18.05
N LYS A 11 -10.88 -4.88 18.25
CA LYS A 11 -10.52 -6.31 18.20
C LYS A 11 -10.00 -6.72 16.82
N CYS A 12 -10.64 -6.27 15.75
CA CYS A 12 -10.17 -6.54 14.38
C CYS A 12 -8.79 -5.92 14.11
N LEU A 13 -8.48 -4.74 14.64
CA LEU A 13 -7.14 -4.17 14.54
C LEU A 13 -6.10 -5.05 15.27
N ALA A 14 -6.41 -5.52 16.47
CA ALA A 14 -5.55 -6.43 17.22
C ALA A 14 -5.33 -7.77 16.49
N GLU A 15 -6.38 -8.35 15.90
CA GLU A 15 -6.26 -9.55 15.03
C GLU A 15 -5.29 -9.36 13.87
N GLN A 16 -5.23 -8.14 13.32
CA GLN A 16 -4.32 -7.81 12.22
C GLN A 16 -2.90 -7.45 12.67
N GLY A 17 -2.60 -7.61 13.97
CA GLY A 17 -1.29 -7.33 14.55
C GLY A 17 -0.98 -5.83 14.66
N VAL A 18 -2.00 -4.97 14.65
CA VAL A 18 -1.82 -3.52 14.79
C VAL A 18 -1.44 -3.20 16.23
N THR A 19 -0.28 -2.59 16.41
CA THR A 19 0.23 -2.12 17.72
C THR A 19 0.25 -0.60 17.85
N THR A 20 0.13 0.11 16.73
CA THR A 20 0.17 1.58 16.71
C THR A 20 -0.81 2.12 15.67
N VAL A 21 -1.58 3.12 16.08
CA VAL A 21 -2.49 3.87 15.21
C VAL A 21 -2.22 5.38 15.33
N PHE A 22 -2.43 6.11 14.25
CA PHE A 22 -2.23 7.56 14.18
C PHE A 22 -3.57 8.23 13.90
N GLY A 23 -3.89 9.33 14.60
CA GLY A 23 -5.17 9.96 14.33
C GLY A 23 -5.47 11.20 15.14
N TYR A 24 -6.62 11.78 14.82
CA TYR A 24 -7.20 12.91 15.53
C TYR A 24 -8.67 12.63 15.82
N PRO A 25 -9.11 12.70 17.11
CA PRO A 25 -10.48 12.41 17.48
C PRO A 25 -11.46 13.48 16.98
N GLY A 26 -12.71 13.08 16.77
CA GLY A 26 -13.80 13.97 16.41
C GLY A 26 -15.16 13.29 16.51
N GLY A 27 -16.24 14.03 16.46
CA GLY A 27 -17.58 13.61 16.87
C GLY A 27 -18.09 12.29 16.30
N ALA A 28 -17.83 12.02 15.01
CA ALA A 28 -18.33 10.81 14.36
C ALA A 28 -17.48 9.54 14.64
N ILE A 29 -16.31 9.68 15.26
CA ILE A 29 -15.40 8.55 15.56
C ILE A 29 -15.17 8.37 17.07
N LEU A 30 -15.80 9.17 17.94
CA LEU A 30 -15.63 9.08 19.39
C LEU A 30 -15.93 7.70 19.97
N PRO A 31 -16.96 6.95 19.54
CA PRO A 31 -17.20 5.62 20.10
C PRO A 31 -15.99 4.70 19.88
N PHE A 32 -15.33 4.77 18.72
CA PHE A 32 -14.10 4.03 18.47
C PHE A 32 -12.96 4.46 19.42
N TYR A 33 -12.77 5.75 19.65
CA TYR A 33 -11.74 6.26 20.54
C TYR A 33 -11.98 5.87 22.02
N ASP A 34 -13.24 5.78 22.44
CA ASP A 34 -13.59 5.29 23.78
C ASP A 34 -13.20 3.80 23.92
N ALA A 35 -13.49 2.97 22.92
CA ALA A 35 -13.09 1.57 22.91
C ALA A 35 -11.56 1.42 22.82
N LEU A 36 -10.89 2.24 22.02
CA LEU A 36 -9.43 2.22 21.86
C LEU A 36 -8.69 2.56 23.16
N ARG A 37 -9.24 3.44 24.00
CA ARG A 37 -8.65 3.80 25.29
C ARG A 37 -8.48 2.59 26.22
N GLU A 38 -9.37 1.61 26.14
CA GLU A 38 -9.33 0.39 26.92
C GLU A 38 -8.41 -0.70 26.34
N ALA A 39 -7.86 -0.47 25.13
CA ALA A 39 -6.99 -1.42 24.44
C ALA A 39 -5.52 -1.19 24.81
N ALA A 40 -5.03 -1.90 25.82
CA ALA A 40 -3.66 -1.74 26.32
C ALA A 40 -2.56 -2.06 25.28
N ASP A 41 -2.88 -2.91 24.29
CA ASP A 41 -1.91 -3.41 23.31
C ASP A 41 -1.81 -2.52 22.04
N ILE A 42 -2.68 -1.52 21.90
CA ILE A 42 -2.68 -0.61 20.74
C ILE A 42 -2.36 0.81 21.20
N ARG A 43 -1.20 1.30 20.81
CA ARG A 43 -0.76 2.66 21.10
C ARG A 43 -1.39 3.64 20.12
N HIS A 44 -2.10 4.64 20.63
CA HIS A 44 -2.57 5.78 19.86
C HIS A 44 -1.54 6.92 19.86
N ILE A 45 -1.18 7.40 18.68
CA ILE A 45 -0.37 8.60 18.49
C ILE A 45 -1.29 9.72 18.04
N LEU A 46 -1.53 10.67 18.92
CA LEU A 46 -2.30 11.87 18.60
C LEU A 46 -1.48 12.78 17.68
N THR A 47 -2.07 13.16 16.57
CA THR A 47 -1.47 14.13 15.63
C THR A 47 -2.19 15.47 15.74
N ALA A 48 -1.52 16.56 15.38
CA ALA A 48 -2.13 17.89 15.38
C ALA A 48 -3.05 18.12 14.16
N HIS A 49 -2.97 17.26 13.15
CA HIS A 49 -3.72 17.33 11.90
C HIS A 49 -3.81 15.95 11.26
N GLU A 50 -4.94 15.60 10.65
CA GLU A 50 -5.17 14.26 10.08
C GLU A 50 -4.25 13.95 8.90
N GLN A 51 -3.83 14.94 8.13
CA GLN A 51 -2.80 14.77 7.11
C GLN A 51 -1.51 14.22 7.72
N GLY A 52 -1.12 14.73 8.90
CA GLY A 52 0.01 14.21 9.66
C GLY A 52 -0.18 12.76 10.08
N ALA A 53 -1.42 12.37 10.44
CA ALA A 53 -1.74 10.98 10.77
C ALA A 53 -1.56 10.05 9.56
N ALA A 54 -2.06 10.45 8.39
CA ALA A 54 -1.90 9.67 7.18
C ALA A 54 -0.43 9.52 6.76
N HIS A 55 0.37 10.58 6.82
CA HIS A 55 1.81 10.51 6.54
C HIS A 55 2.59 9.71 7.60
N ALA A 56 2.18 9.78 8.87
CA ALA A 56 2.79 8.97 9.92
C ALA A 56 2.50 7.47 9.71
N ALA A 57 1.26 7.11 9.34
CA ALA A 57 0.88 5.75 8.99
C ALA A 57 1.65 5.24 7.76
N ASP A 58 1.79 6.06 6.72
CA ASP A 58 2.61 5.77 5.54
C ASP A 58 4.09 5.52 5.93
N GLY A 59 4.70 6.42 6.69
CA GLY A 59 6.09 6.26 7.17
C GLY A 59 6.27 5.03 8.04
N TYR A 60 5.30 4.73 8.92
CA TYR A 60 5.30 3.54 9.77
C TYR A 60 5.26 2.25 8.94
N ALA A 61 4.42 2.20 7.92
CA ALA A 61 4.34 1.05 7.02
C ALA A 61 5.66 0.83 6.25
N ARG A 62 6.27 1.90 5.74
CA ARG A 62 7.57 1.83 5.03
C ARG A 62 8.70 1.30 5.92
N ALA A 63 8.76 1.77 7.16
CA ALA A 63 9.85 1.42 8.07
C ALA A 63 9.67 0.05 8.72
N GLY A 64 8.42 -0.33 9.01
CA GLY A 64 8.09 -1.54 9.77
C GLY A 64 7.63 -2.73 8.94
N GLY A 65 7.38 -2.57 7.64
CA GLY A 65 6.82 -3.63 6.77
C GLY A 65 5.39 -4.05 7.12
N GLN A 66 4.74 -3.32 8.04
CA GLN A 66 3.36 -3.58 8.49
C GLN A 66 2.37 -2.65 7.77
N VAL A 67 1.07 -2.94 7.93
CA VAL A 67 0.05 -1.99 7.46
C VAL A 67 -0.01 -0.80 8.41
N GLY A 68 0.15 0.41 7.87
CA GLY A 68 -0.07 1.64 8.64
C GLY A 68 -1.56 1.90 8.83
N VAL A 69 -1.95 2.39 10.01
CA VAL A 69 -3.35 2.70 10.32
C VAL A 69 -3.50 4.16 10.70
N CYS A 70 -4.36 4.89 9.99
CA CYS A 70 -4.74 6.25 10.35
C CYS A 70 -6.26 6.36 10.56
N ILE A 71 -6.65 7.27 11.48
CA ILE A 71 -8.02 7.38 11.96
C ILE A 71 -8.42 8.85 11.95
N ALA A 72 -9.60 9.15 11.40
CA ALA A 72 -10.15 10.49 11.37
C ALA A 72 -11.67 10.49 11.58
N THR A 73 -12.22 11.64 11.96
CA THR A 73 -13.66 11.86 11.97
C THR A 73 -14.21 12.10 10.56
N SER A 74 -15.52 12.26 10.44
CA SER A 74 -16.20 12.61 9.18
C SER A 74 -15.81 13.99 8.65
N GLY A 75 -16.28 14.31 7.44
CA GLY A 75 -16.17 15.63 6.83
C GLY A 75 -14.73 16.12 6.71
N PRO A 76 -14.39 17.27 7.35
CA PRO A 76 -13.05 17.85 7.23
C PRO A 76 -11.94 16.94 7.75
N GLY A 77 -12.20 16.10 8.76
CA GLY A 77 -11.22 15.15 9.27
C GLY A 77 -10.90 14.08 8.23
N ALA A 78 -11.90 13.51 7.59
CA ALA A 78 -11.72 12.53 6.52
C ALA A 78 -11.03 13.12 5.28
N THR A 79 -11.42 14.32 4.84
CA THR A 79 -10.81 14.99 3.67
C THR A 79 -9.37 15.38 3.90
N ASN A 80 -8.96 15.65 5.13
CA ASN A 80 -7.56 15.93 5.48
C ASN A 80 -6.62 14.72 5.30
N LEU A 81 -7.14 13.49 5.20
CA LEU A 81 -6.34 12.30 4.91
C LEU A 81 -5.91 12.19 3.43
N VAL A 82 -6.61 12.88 2.52
CA VAL A 82 -6.51 12.68 1.06
C VAL A 82 -5.07 12.78 0.55
N THR A 83 -4.32 13.79 0.93
CA THR A 83 -2.93 13.96 0.49
C THR A 83 -2.05 12.77 0.90
N GLY A 84 -2.15 12.34 2.15
CA GLY A 84 -1.36 11.19 2.65
C GLY A 84 -1.76 9.87 1.98
N LEU A 85 -3.06 9.65 1.73
CA LEU A 85 -3.54 8.48 1.01
C LEU A 85 -3.07 8.48 -0.45
N ALA A 86 -3.12 9.64 -1.13
CA ALA A 86 -2.61 9.77 -2.49
C ALA A 86 -1.10 9.44 -2.56
N ASN A 87 -0.31 9.90 -1.56
CA ASN A 87 1.11 9.58 -1.46
C ASN A 87 1.34 8.06 -1.29
N ALA A 88 0.64 7.43 -0.35
CA ALA A 88 0.72 6.01 -0.12
C ALA A 88 0.32 5.19 -1.37
N PHE A 89 -0.74 5.61 -2.08
CA PHE A 89 -1.19 4.97 -3.32
C PHE A 89 -0.14 5.04 -4.43
N LEU A 90 0.45 6.22 -4.64
CA LEU A 90 1.48 6.42 -5.66
C LEU A 90 2.73 5.58 -5.38
N ASP A 91 3.10 5.40 -4.12
CA ASP A 91 4.29 4.64 -3.75
C ASP A 91 4.02 3.18 -3.38
N SER A 92 2.77 2.73 -3.50
CA SER A 92 2.37 1.34 -3.23
C SER A 92 2.61 0.94 -1.76
N ILE A 93 2.21 1.80 -0.84
CA ILE A 93 2.36 1.57 0.61
C ILE A 93 1.04 1.12 1.22
N PRO A 94 1.01 0.00 1.95
CA PRO A 94 -0.21 -0.51 2.55
C PRO A 94 -0.63 0.35 3.74
N VAL A 95 -1.75 1.04 3.61
CA VAL A 95 -2.36 1.86 4.67
C VAL A 95 -3.84 1.51 4.76
N VAL A 96 -4.36 1.36 5.98
CA VAL A 96 -5.79 1.30 6.24
C VAL A 96 -6.21 2.59 6.93
N ALA A 97 -7.04 3.37 6.24
CA ALA A 97 -7.64 4.58 6.79
C ALA A 97 -9.05 4.26 7.31
N ILE A 98 -9.30 4.56 8.56
CA ILE A 98 -10.61 4.39 9.18
C ILE A 98 -11.20 5.77 9.42
N THR A 99 -12.37 6.04 8.83
CA THR A 99 -13.09 7.29 9.03
C THR A 99 -14.41 7.06 9.74
N GLY A 100 -14.76 7.97 10.64
CA GLY A 100 -16.12 8.03 11.15
C GLY A 100 -17.04 8.70 10.12
N GLN A 101 -18.32 8.32 10.13
CA GLN A 101 -19.34 8.91 9.27
C GLN A 101 -20.59 9.27 10.10
N VAL A 102 -21.42 10.15 9.57
CA VAL A 102 -22.74 10.43 10.14
C VAL A 102 -23.59 9.15 10.18
N PRO A 103 -24.62 9.03 11.04
CA PRO A 103 -25.50 7.87 11.06
C PRO A 103 -26.05 7.52 9.67
N VAL A 104 -26.22 6.22 9.38
CA VAL A 104 -26.66 5.72 8.06
C VAL A 104 -27.90 6.44 7.53
N ALA A 105 -28.87 6.76 8.40
CA ALA A 105 -30.09 7.47 8.03
C ALA A 105 -29.87 8.94 7.60
N MET A 106 -28.70 9.49 7.92
CA MET A 106 -28.35 10.90 7.61
C MET A 106 -27.51 11.04 6.35
N ILE A 107 -26.95 9.95 5.83
CA ILE A 107 -26.09 9.95 4.64
C ILE A 107 -26.89 10.44 3.42
N GLY A 108 -26.34 11.39 2.66
CA GLY A 108 -26.96 12.02 1.49
C GLY A 108 -28.01 13.08 1.85
N ARG A 109 -27.94 13.65 3.07
CA ARG A 109 -28.89 14.68 3.54
C ARG A 109 -28.23 15.99 3.94
N ASP A 110 -26.99 16.24 3.49
CA ASP A 110 -26.20 17.43 3.86
C ASP A 110 -26.08 17.61 5.38
N ALA A 111 -25.87 16.49 6.09
CA ALA A 111 -25.71 16.49 7.53
C ALA A 111 -24.42 17.21 7.96
N PHE A 112 -24.37 17.67 9.22
CA PHE A 112 -23.19 18.35 9.75
C PHE A 112 -21.92 17.47 9.61
N GLN A 113 -20.90 18.01 8.94
CA GLN A 113 -19.65 17.33 8.63
C GLN A 113 -19.82 16.00 7.85
N GLU A 114 -20.87 15.88 7.06
CA GLU A 114 -21.00 14.81 6.09
C GLU A 114 -20.15 15.11 4.85
N VAL A 115 -19.50 14.08 4.32
CA VAL A 115 -18.84 14.12 3.01
C VAL A 115 -18.80 12.71 2.43
N ASP A 116 -18.93 12.58 1.12
CA ASP A 116 -18.69 11.33 0.42
C ASP A 116 -17.17 11.07 0.28
N ILE A 117 -16.57 10.66 1.39
CA ILE A 117 -15.13 10.36 1.41
C ILE A 117 -14.77 9.16 0.53
N THR A 118 -15.69 8.21 0.35
CA THR A 118 -15.46 7.07 -0.53
C THR A 118 -15.36 7.50 -1.99
N GLY A 119 -16.22 8.41 -2.45
CA GLY A 119 -16.13 9.01 -3.78
C GLY A 119 -14.86 9.83 -3.97
N ILE A 120 -14.49 10.65 -2.98
CA ILE A 120 -13.28 11.50 -3.04
C ILE A 120 -12.01 10.66 -3.12
N THR A 121 -11.93 9.58 -2.38
CA THR A 121 -10.71 8.75 -2.29
C THR A 121 -10.66 7.61 -3.30
N MET A 122 -11.71 7.38 -4.07
CA MET A 122 -11.79 6.32 -5.08
C MET A 122 -10.56 6.27 -6.01
N PRO A 123 -10.08 7.38 -6.60
CA PRO A 123 -8.94 7.37 -7.52
C PRO A 123 -7.58 7.20 -6.84
N ILE A 124 -7.49 7.30 -5.52
CA ILE A 124 -6.24 7.30 -4.75
C ILE A 124 -6.17 6.17 -3.70
N THR A 125 -7.05 5.19 -3.82
CA THR A 125 -7.06 3.99 -2.95
C THR A 125 -7.24 2.74 -3.79
N LYS A 126 -6.87 1.61 -3.24
CA LYS A 126 -7.15 0.31 -3.88
C LYS A 126 -8.62 -0.07 -3.79
N HIS A 127 -9.23 0.27 -2.67
CA HIS A 127 -10.65 0.03 -2.42
C HIS A 127 -11.17 0.95 -1.31
N ASN A 128 -12.47 1.21 -1.34
CA ASN A 128 -13.18 1.95 -0.31
C ASN A 128 -14.39 1.17 0.16
N PHE A 129 -14.65 1.20 1.45
CA PHE A 129 -15.83 0.61 2.06
C PHE A 129 -16.62 1.66 2.81
N LEU A 130 -17.94 1.69 2.61
CA LEU A 130 -18.90 2.37 3.49
C LEU A 130 -19.71 1.28 4.19
N VAL A 131 -19.49 1.10 5.50
CA VAL A 131 -20.09 0.01 6.28
C VAL A 131 -21.47 0.42 6.80
N LYS A 132 -22.52 0.20 6.00
CA LYS A 132 -23.90 0.56 6.38
C LYS A 132 -24.59 -0.47 7.27
N ARG A 133 -24.07 -1.68 7.34
CA ARG A 133 -24.65 -2.80 8.10
C ARG A 133 -23.67 -3.28 9.15
N PRO A 134 -24.02 -3.23 10.43
CA PRO A 134 -23.12 -3.58 11.52
C PRO A 134 -22.54 -4.99 11.41
N GLU A 135 -23.31 -5.97 10.97
CA GLU A 135 -22.90 -7.36 10.81
C GLU A 135 -21.76 -7.57 9.79
N HIS A 136 -21.52 -6.61 8.89
CA HIS A 136 -20.42 -6.67 7.94
C HIS A 136 -19.11 -6.05 8.45
N LEU A 137 -19.13 -5.39 9.62
CA LEU A 137 -18.03 -4.56 10.10
C LEU A 137 -16.72 -5.34 10.26
N ALA A 138 -16.74 -6.46 10.98
CA ALA A 138 -15.54 -7.25 11.22
C ALA A 138 -14.93 -7.80 9.94
N GLN A 139 -15.78 -8.38 9.08
CA GLN A 139 -15.32 -8.90 7.78
C GLN A 139 -14.74 -7.80 6.90
N THR A 140 -15.36 -6.63 6.88
CA THR A 140 -14.87 -5.47 6.08
C THR A 140 -13.50 -5.02 6.54
N ILE A 141 -13.27 -4.91 7.85
CA ILE A 141 -11.94 -4.51 8.37
C ILE A 141 -10.88 -5.55 7.98
N ARG A 142 -11.14 -6.83 8.21
CA ARG A 142 -10.23 -7.92 7.81
C ARG A 142 -9.91 -7.86 6.31
N LEU A 143 -10.94 -7.68 5.48
CA LEU A 143 -10.78 -7.56 4.02
C LEU A 143 -9.97 -6.31 3.63
N ALA A 144 -10.16 -5.19 4.33
CA ALA A 144 -9.38 -3.97 4.08
C ALA A 144 -7.87 -4.21 4.29
N PHE A 145 -7.48 -4.91 5.36
CA PHE A 145 -6.07 -5.28 5.60
C PHE A 145 -5.55 -6.27 4.56
N GLN A 146 -6.34 -7.26 4.19
CA GLN A 146 -5.97 -8.21 3.15
C GLN A 146 -5.73 -7.51 1.81
N LEU A 147 -6.66 -6.65 1.38
CA LEU A 147 -6.54 -5.88 0.13
C LEU A 147 -5.36 -4.91 0.16
N ALA A 148 -5.10 -4.25 1.31
CA ALA A 148 -3.97 -3.32 1.42
C ALA A 148 -2.62 -4.00 1.13
N LYS A 149 -2.46 -5.27 1.53
CA LYS A 149 -1.21 -6.05 1.38
C LYS A 149 -1.11 -6.81 0.06
N THR A 150 -2.24 -7.26 -0.52
CA THR A 150 -2.23 -8.23 -1.62
C THR A 150 -1.92 -7.57 -2.98
N GLY A 151 -1.19 -8.29 -3.83
CA GLY A 151 -0.77 -7.81 -5.14
C GLY A 151 0.12 -6.57 -5.01
N ARG A 152 -0.14 -5.51 -5.79
CA ARG A 152 0.49 -4.22 -5.55
C ARG A 152 -0.10 -3.62 -4.26
N PRO A 153 0.70 -3.41 -3.19
CA PRO A 153 0.20 -2.80 -1.96
C PRO A 153 -0.35 -1.40 -2.17
N GLY A 154 -1.19 -0.94 -1.27
CA GLY A 154 -1.73 0.41 -1.35
C GLY A 154 -2.82 0.67 -0.30
N PRO A 155 -3.28 1.92 -0.18
CA PRO A 155 -4.24 2.32 0.82
C PRO A 155 -5.65 1.78 0.53
N VAL A 156 -6.35 1.46 1.62
CA VAL A 156 -7.78 1.11 1.63
C VAL A 156 -8.47 1.98 2.68
N LEU A 157 -9.65 2.49 2.35
CA LEU A 157 -10.45 3.30 3.27
C LEU A 157 -11.66 2.51 3.76
N VAL A 158 -11.94 2.60 5.06
CA VAL A 158 -13.14 2.03 5.71
C VAL A 158 -13.88 3.17 6.41
N ASP A 159 -15.00 3.56 5.86
CA ASP A 159 -15.88 4.61 6.39
C ASP A 159 -16.99 3.97 7.23
N VAL A 160 -17.03 4.31 8.53
CA VAL A 160 -17.89 3.62 9.51
C VAL A 160 -18.87 4.61 10.15
N PRO A 161 -20.17 4.54 9.81
CA PRO A 161 -21.20 5.36 10.43
C PRO A 161 -21.27 5.19 11.96
N ARG A 162 -21.59 6.30 12.64
CA ARG A 162 -21.61 6.33 14.09
C ARG A 162 -22.58 5.33 14.72
N ASP A 163 -23.74 5.11 14.11
CA ASP A 163 -24.74 4.13 14.57
C ASP A 163 -24.22 2.69 14.40
N VAL A 164 -23.41 2.41 13.38
CA VAL A 164 -22.71 1.12 13.24
C VAL A 164 -21.68 0.93 14.35
N GLN A 165 -20.93 1.97 14.73
CA GLN A 165 -19.96 1.90 15.82
C GLN A 165 -20.63 1.63 17.19
N THR A 166 -21.86 2.09 17.41
CA THR A 166 -22.59 1.93 18.69
C THR A 166 -23.55 0.74 18.69
N ALA A 167 -23.75 0.07 17.56
CA ALA A 167 -24.59 -1.12 17.50
C ALA A 167 -23.96 -2.31 18.23
N TRP A 168 -24.79 -3.13 18.88
CA TRP A 168 -24.36 -4.38 19.51
C TRP A 168 -24.30 -5.49 18.46
N LEU A 169 -23.21 -6.22 18.44
CA LEU A 169 -22.90 -7.26 17.46
C LEU A 169 -22.51 -8.56 18.15
N ASP A 170 -22.82 -9.68 17.50
CA ASP A 170 -22.20 -10.96 17.79
C ASP A 170 -20.83 -11.00 17.09
N TYR A 171 -19.77 -10.91 17.88
CA TYR A 171 -18.41 -10.95 17.41
C TYR A 171 -17.78 -12.33 17.62
N GLU A 172 -17.12 -12.82 16.57
CA GLU A 172 -16.27 -14.00 16.61
C GLU A 172 -14.88 -13.64 16.04
N PRO A 173 -13.79 -13.95 16.76
CA PRO A 173 -12.44 -13.84 16.22
C PRO A 173 -12.31 -14.67 14.94
N GLY A 174 -11.53 -14.18 13.97
CA GLY A 174 -11.35 -14.92 12.74
C GLY A 174 -10.32 -14.28 11.83
N GLU A 175 -9.86 -15.06 10.88
CA GLU A 175 -8.96 -14.65 9.82
C GLU A 175 -9.63 -14.93 8.47
N LEU A 176 -9.29 -14.13 7.47
CA LEU A 176 -9.67 -14.44 6.09
C LEU A 176 -8.67 -15.42 5.50
N GLU A 177 -9.19 -16.34 4.68
CA GLU A 177 -8.33 -17.19 3.87
C GLU A 177 -7.39 -16.31 3.03
N PRO A 178 -6.08 -16.61 3.02
CA PRO A 178 -5.14 -15.89 2.18
C PRO A 178 -5.55 -15.96 0.70
N LEU A 179 -5.47 -14.83 0.00
CA LEU A 179 -5.69 -14.85 -1.45
C LEU A 179 -4.61 -15.70 -2.12
N ALA A 180 -5.04 -16.57 -3.03
CA ALA A 180 -4.14 -17.43 -3.79
C ALA A 180 -3.12 -16.56 -4.57
N LYS A 181 -1.85 -16.91 -4.46
CA LYS A 181 -0.80 -16.30 -5.29
C LYS A 181 -0.87 -16.92 -6.68
N GLU A 182 -1.03 -16.08 -7.69
CA GLU A 182 -0.89 -16.53 -9.07
C GLU A 182 0.59 -16.87 -9.34
N LEU A 183 0.84 -18.10 -9.72
CA LEU A 183 2.16 -18.54 -10.15
C LEU A 183 2.27 -18.41 -11.67
N PRO A 184 3.43 -18.00 -12.21
CA PRO A 184 3.61 -17.92 -13.66
C PRO A 184 3.52 -19.33 -14.28
N GLU A 185 2.95 -19.41 -15.46
CA GLU A 185 2.91 -20.65 -16.23
C GLU A 185 4.33 -21.03 -16.70
N GLU A 186 4.60 -22.31 -16.81
CA GLU A 186 5.91 -22.82 -17.25
C GLU A 186 6.36 -22.26 -18.60
N LYS A 187 5.40 -22.06 -19.53
CA LYS A 187 5.69 -21.44 -20.83
C LYS A 187 6.17 -19.99 -20.73
N GLN A 188 5.66 -19.25 -19.72
CA GLN A 188 6.07 -17.85 -19.50
C GLN A 188 7.51 -17.81 -18.95
N ILE A 189 7.83 -18.72 -18.04
CA ILE A 189 9.19 -18.89 -17.51
C ILE A 189 10.15 -19.28 -18.64
N ALA A 190 9.77 -20.25 -19.48
CA ALA A 190 10.59 -20.69 -20.62
C ALA A 190 10.84 -19.54 -21.61
N ALA A 191 9.82 -18.70 -21.89
CA ALA A 191 9.96 -17.54 -22.76
C ALA A 191 10.93 -16.50 -22.18
N ALA A 192 10.84 -16.22 -20.87
CA ALA A 192 11.76 -15.31 -20.18
C ALA A 192 13.21 -15.83 -20.22
N VAL A 193 13.42 -17.13 -19.96
CA VAL A 193 14.74 -17.77 -20.06
C VAL A 193 15.30 -17.68 -21.47
N ALA A 194 14.48 -17.94 -22.50
CA ALA A 194 14.90 -17.84 -23.90
C ALA A 194 15.32 -16.39 -24.26
N ALA A 195 14.57 -15.38 -23.82
CA ALA A 195 14.91 -13.97 -24.03
C ALA A 195 16.24 -13.60 -23.34
N ILE A 196 16.46 -14.03 -22.12
CA ILE A 196 17.72 -13.79 -21.38
C ILE A 196 18.90 -14.44 -22.13
N ASN A 197 18.76 -15.69 -22.55
CA ASN A 197 19.82 -16.41 -23.27
C ASN A 197 20.15 -15.83 -24.65
N ALA A 198 19.19 -15.20 -25.30
CA ALA A 198 19.37 -14.56 -26.61
C ALA A 198 20.01 -13.17 -26.52
N SER A 199 19.92 -12.52 -25.36
CA SER A 199 20.40 -11.15 -25.14
C SER A 199 21.93 -11.08 -25.06
N GLN A 200 22.49 -9.98 -25.57
CA GLN A 200 23.92 -9.67 -25.51
C GLN A 200 24.25 -8.63 -24.45
N ARG A 201 23.29 -7.75 -24.14
CA ARG A 201 23.45 -6.64 -23.18
C ARG A 201 22.24 -6.53 -22.26
N PRO A 202 21.93 -7.57 -21.49
CA PRO A 202 20.81 -7.54 -20.54
C PRO A 202 21.12 -6.62 -19.39
N VAL A 203 20.06 -5.94 -18.88
CA VAL A 203 20.10 -5.14 -17.65
C VAL A 203 18.92 -5.53 -16.76
N MET A 204 19.16 -5.72 -15.47
CA MET A 204 18.09 -5.93 -14.49
C MET A 204 17.68 -4.57 -13.89
N LEU A 205 16.40 -4.23 -13.98
CA LEU A 205 15.80 -3.06 -13.34
C LEU A 205 15.03 -3.49 -12.10
N VAL A 206 15.55 -3.16 -10.92
CA VAL A 206 14.97 -3.50 -9.63
C VAL A 206 14.12 -2.35 -9.10
N GLY A 207 12.85 -2.62 -8.81
CA GLY A 207 11.92 -1.67 -8.20
C GLY A 207 11.54 -1.99 -6.76
N GLY A 208 10.71 -1.14 -6.15
CA GLY A 208 10.23 -1.31 -4.77
C GLY A 208 9.44 -2.59 -4.52
N GLY A 209 8.89 -3.21 -5.56
CA GLY A 209 8.19 -4.49 -5.45
C GLY A 209 9.09 -5.65 -4.99
N VAL A 210 10.41 -5.56 -5.21
CA VAL A 210 11.38 -6.55 -4.70
C VAL A 210 11.45 -6.47 -3.17
N ILE A 211 11.53 -5.25 -2.61
CA ILE A 211 11.55 -5.02 -1.17
C ILE A 211 10.20 -5.43 -0.55
N ASN A 212 9.09 -5.03 -1.16
CA ASN A 212 7.75 -5.39 -0.66
C ASN A 212 7.46 -6.90 -0.66
N ALA A 213 8.20 -7.66 -1.44
CA ALA A 213 8.07 -9.12 -1.55
C ALA A 213 9.12 -9.89 -0.77
N ASP A 214 10.02 -9.21 -0.02
CA ASP A 214 11.18 -9.80 0.66
C ASP A 214 12.05 -10.65 -0.29
N ALA A 215 12.18 -10.20 -1.57
CA ALA A 215 12.81 -10.96 -2.66
C ALA A 215 14.21 -10.43 -3.02
N GLU A 216 14.84 -9.65 -2.14
CA GLU A 216 16.16 -9.05 -2.37
C GLU A 216 17.24 -10.10 -2.58
N TYR A 217 17.20 -11.19 -1.80
CA TYR A 217 18.13 -12.29 -1.92
C TYR A 217 18.01 -12.97 -3.28
N ASP A 218 16.79 -13.26 -3.72
CA ASP A 218 16.53 -13.92 -5.00
C ASP A 218 16.94 -13.05 -6.19
N ALA A 219 16.62 -11.76 -6.14
CA ALA A 219 17.01 -10.79 -7.16
C ALA A 219 18.54 -10.67 -7.24
N MET A 220 19.22 -10.57 -6.08
CA MET A 220 20.68 -10.53 -6.01
C MET A 220 21.29 -11.83 -6.56
N HIS A 221 20.80 -12.98 -6.15
CA HIS A 221 21.30 -14.28 -6.61
C HIS A 221 21.13 -14.44 -8.12
N LEU A 222 19.99 -14.02 -8.67
CA LEU A 222 19.73 -14.08 -10.10
C LEU A 222 20.72 -13.21 -10.89
N CYS A 223 20.94 -11.96 -10.47
CA CYS A 223 21.86 -11.08 -11.17
C CYS A 223 23.32 -11.56 -11.11
N GLU A 224 23.76 -12.11 -9.98
CA GLU A 224 25.11 -12.67 -9.82
C GLU A 224 25.30 -13.93 -10.67
N LYS A 225 24.32 -14.85 -10.64
CA LYS A 225 24.34 -16.09 -11.42
C LYS A 225 24.43 -15.82 -12.93
N LEU A 226 23.67 -14.84 -13.42
CA LEU A 226 23.62 -14.45 -14.81
C LEU A 226 24.67 -13.40 -15.21
N ARG A 227 25.37 -12.81 -14.19
CA ARG A 227 26.32 -11.70 -14.37
C ARG A 227 25.69 -10.48 -15.08
N ILE A 228 24.44 -10.21 -14.80
CA ILE A 228 23.68 -9.10 -15.39
C ILE A 228 23.87 -7.82 -14.55
N PRO A 229 24.25 -6.70 -15.14
CA PRO A 229 24.26 -5.39 -14.47
C PRO A 229 22.89 -5.03 -13.91
N VAL A 230 22.88 -4.41 -12.74
CA VAL A 230 21.64 -4.03 -12.05
C VAL A 230 21.54 -2.51 -11.90
N VAL A 231 20.37 -2.00 -12.22
CA VAL A 231 19.95 -0.62 -11.92
C VAL A 231 18.72 -0.64 -11.04
N SER A 232 18.50 0.40 -10.26
CA SER A 232 17.30 0.48 -9.40
C SER A 232 16.44 1.69 -9.73
N THR A 233 15.15 1.58 -9.42
CA THR A 233 14.30 2.78 -9.27
C THR A 233 14.58 3.42 -7.91
N LEU A 234 14.04 4.64 -7.65
CA LEU A 234 14.14 5.28 -6.34
C LEU A 234 13.59 4.36 -5.23
N MET A 235 12.43 3.74 -5.44
CA MET A 235 11.79 2.83 -4.49
C MET A 235 12.48 1.46 -4.39
N GLY A 236 13.36 1.14 -5.33
CA GLY A 236 14.17 -0.08 -5.33
C GLY A 236 15.55 0.10 -4.70
N LEU A 237 15.90 1.32 -4.27
CA LEU A 237 17.16 1.57 -3.56
C LEU A 237 17.18 0.77 -2.24
N GLY A 238 18.27 0.05 -2.02
CA GLY A 238 18.41 -0.85 -0.87
C GLY A 238 18.13 -2.32 -1.17
N ALA A 239 17.38 -2.65 -2.22
CA ALA A 239 17.14 -4.05 -2.62
C ALA A 239 18.43 -4.78 -3.01
N ILE A 240 19.37 -4.07 -3.65
CA ILE A 240 20.71 -4.58 -3.98
C ILE A 240 21.74 -3.67 -3.35
N SER A 241 22.70 -4.24 -2.64
CA SER A 241 23.77 -3.50 -1.97
C SER A 241 24.62 -2.70 -2.98
N ALA A 242 24.86 -1.42 -2.66
CA ALA A 242 25.69 -0.53 -3.47
C ALA A 242 27.16 -0.96 -3.56
N TYR A 243 27.61 -1.85 -2.70
CA TYR A 243 28.96 -2.44 -2.74
C TYR A 243 29.14 -3.61 -3.72
N ARG A 244 28.04 -4.06 -4.35
CA ARG A 244 28.11 -5.08 -5.38
C ARG A 244 28.62 -4.51 -6.71
N SER A 245 29.57 -5.18 -7.34
CA SER A 245 30.20 -4.71 -8.58
C SER A 245 29.24 -4.60 -9.78
N LEU A 246 28.15 -5.40 -9.75
CA LEU A 246 27.12 -5.35 -10.80
C LEU A 246 26.10 -4.23 -10.59
N PHE A 247 26.06 -3.57 -9.43
CA PHE A 247 25.11 -2.48 -9.17
C PHE A 247 25.60 -1.15 -9.76
N LEU A 248 24.89 -0.63 -10.74
CA LEU A 248 25.23 0.60 -11.46
C LEU A 248 24.59 1.86 -10.84
N GLY A 249 23.71 1.70 -9.87
CA GLY A 249 23.01 2.80 -9.20
C GLY A 249 21.57 3.00 -9.67
N MET A 250 20.99 4.13 -9.28
CA MET A 250 19.63 4.51 -9.64
C MET A 250 19.56 4.98 -11.09
N THR A 251 18.52 4.55 -11.82
CA THR A 251 18.16 5.03 -13.17
C THR A 251 17.01 6.03 -13.11
N GLY A 252 16.78 6.75 -14.19
CA GLY A 252 15.69 7.71 -14.37
C GLY A 252 16.16 9.16 -14.34
N LEU A 253 15.21 10.09 -14.17
CA LEU A 253 15.45 11.55 -14.27
C LEU A 253 16.56 12.06 -13.35
N HIS A 254 16.64 11.53 -12.14
CA HIS A 254 17.67 11.85 -11.15
C HIS A 254 18.70 10.72 -10.98
N GLY A 255 18.78 9.82 -11.97
CA GLY A 255 19.64 8.65 -11.95
C GLY A 255 21.10 8.97 -12.25
N HIS A 256 21.97 7.98 -11.99
CA HIS A 256 23.37 8.05 -12.34
C HIS A 256 23.54 7.86 -13.85
N GLU A 257 24.47 8.62 -14.46
CA GLU A 257 24.75 8.54 -15.89
C GLU A 257 25.04 7.10 -16.35
N ARG A 258 25.89 6.37 -15.61
CA ARG A 258 26.22 4.96 -15.92
C ARG A 258 25.00 4.04 -15.92
N ALA A 259 24.04 4.26 -14.99
CA ALA A 259 22.81 3.47 -14.90
C ALA A 259 21.88 3.79 -16.08
N ASN A 260 21.73 5.08 -16.41
CA ASN A 260 20.92 5.51 -17.55
C ASN A 260 21.50 5.04 -18.90
N ASN A 261 22.84 5.09 -19.06
CA ASN A 261 23.51 4.60 -20.27
C ASN A 261 23.35 3.09 -20.40
N ALA A 262 23.47 2.32 -19.32
CA ALA A 262 23.24 0.88 -19.34
C ALA A 262 21.83 0.52 -19.79
N VAL A 263 20.80 1.22 -19.27
CA VAL A 263 19.40 1.04 -19.70
C VAL A 263 19.20 1.42 -21.16
N LYS A 264 19.81 2.52 -21.62
CA LYS A 264 19.72 2.98 -23.01
C LYS A 264 20.35 2.02 -23.99
N GLU A 265 21.45 1.39 -23.63
CA GLU A 265 22.22 0.47 -24.49
C GLU A 265 21.78 -0.99 -24.38
N ALA A 266 20.90 -1.30 -23.41
CA ALA A 266 20.38 -2.65 -23.20
C ALA A 266 19.58 -3.15 -24.41
N ASP A 267 19.78 -4.41 -24.77
CA ASP A 267 18.93 -5.14 -25.72
C ASP A 267 17.84 -5.96 -25.01
N LEU A 268 17.93 -6.08 -23.68
CA LEU A 268 16.90 -6.66 -22.82
C LEU A 268 16.89 -5.95 -21.46
N ILE A 269 15.71 -5.57 -20.99
CA ILE A 269 15.49 -5.12 -19.60
C ILE A 269 14.66 -6.17 -18.86
N LEU A 270 15.29 -6.78 -17.84
CA LEU A 270 14.61 -7.65 -16.90
C LEU A 270 14.05 -6.79 -15.75
N ALA A 271 12.80 -6.35 -15.86
CA ALA A 271 12.17 -5.49 -14.85
C ALA A 271 11.53 -6.32 -13.74
N VAL A 272 12.04 -6.18 -12.51
CA VAL A 272 11.58 -6.92 -11.34
C VAL A 272 11.01 -5.95 -10.31
N GLY A 273 9.73 -6.10 -9.97
CA GLY A 273 9.07 -5.24 -8.99
C GLY A 273 9.05 -3.75 -9.35
N SER A 274 9.18 -3.40 -10.63
CA SER A 274 9.24 -2.03 -11.11
C SER A 274 7.95 -1.61 -11.83
N ARG A 275 7.68 -0.30 -11.80
CA ARG A 275 6.67 0.37 -12.63
C ARG A 275 7.39 1.33 -13.55
N PHE A 276 7.06 1.31 -14.82
CA PHE A 276 7.62 2.24 -15.80
C PHE A 276 6.91 3.60 -15.72
N ASN A 277 7.10 4.32 -14.61
CA ASN A 277 6.57 5.67 -14.44
C ASN A 277 7.49 6.70 -15.13
N ASP A 278 6.99 7.94 -15.26
CA ASP A 278 7.69 9.05 -15.91
C ASP A 278 9.08 9.35 -15.34
N ARG A 279 9.24 9.20 -14.02
CA ARG A 279 10.53 9.45 -13.33
C ARG A 279 11.59 8.40 -13.63
N VAL A 280 11.17 7.18 -13.98
CA VAL A 280 12.06 6.07 -14.38
C VAL A 280 12.35 6.14 -15.88
N THR A 281 11.32 6.37 -16.70
CA THR A 281 11.44 6.34 -18.15
C THR A 281 11.83 7.68 -18.77
N GLY A 282 11.53 8.79 -18.09
CA GLY A 282 11.64 10.11 -18.72
C GLY A 282 10.74 10.21 -19.94
N GLU A 283 11.28 10.71 -21.05
CA GLU A 283 10.59 10.74 -22.34
C GLU A 283 10.52 9.34 -22.94
N ARG A 284 9.31 8.81 -23.09
CA ARG A 284 9.08 7.43 -23.55
C ARG A 284 9.65 7.14 -24.93
N SER A 285 9.66 8.12 -25.81
CA SER A 285 10.18 8.01 -27.16
C SER A 285 11.71 7.78 -27.23
N SER A 286 12.41 8.17 -26.16
CA SER A 286 13.88 8.03 -26.04
C SER A 286 14.30 6.96 -25.03
N TYR A 287 13.36 6.38 -24.28
CA TYR A 287 13.65 5.34 -23.31
C TYR A 287 13.93 4.00 -24.01
N SER A 288 15.12 3.46 -23.75
CA SER A 288 15.49 2.12 -24.26
C SER A 288 15.22 1.93 -25.76
N CYS A 289 15.71 2.85 -26.58
CA CYS A 289 15.43 2.90 -28.01
C CYS A 289 15.82 1.63 -28.79
N LEU A 290 16.56 0.71 -28.19
CA LEU A 290 16.91 -0.60 -28.76
C LEU A 290 15.92 -1.71 -28.38
N LEU A 291 14.98 -1.43 -27.50
CA LEU A 291 14.01 -2.43 -27.04
C LEU A 291 12.71 -2.33 -27.82
N TYR A 292 12.31 -3.44 -28.39
CA TYR A 292 10.95 -3.62 -28.88
C TYR A 292 10.09 -4.08 -27.72
N THR A 293 9.24 -3.22 -27.20
CA THR A 293 8.25 -3.61 -26.19
C THR A 293 7.09 -4.30 -26.88
N SER A 294 6.92 -5.59 -26.63
CA SER A 294 5.65 -6.25 -26.90
C SER A 294 4.57 -5.61 -26.03
N PRO A 295 3.35 -5.39 -26.52
CA PRO A 295 2.24 -4.79 -25.79
C PRO A 295 1.86 -5.59 -24.53
#